data_188363cca561980e35cc93d48873aeb3
#
_entry.id   188363cca561980e35cc93d48873aeb3
#
_cell.length_a   1.000
_cell.length_b   1.000
_cell.length_c   1.000
_cell.angle_alpha   90.00
_cell.angle_beta   90.00
_cell.angle_gamma   90.00
#
_symmetry.space_group_name_H-M   'P 1'
#
loop_
_entity.id
_entity.type
_entity.pdbx_description
1 polymer ?
#
loop_
_entity_poly.entity_id
_entity_poly.type
_entity_poly.pdbx_seq_one_letter_code
_entity_poly.pdbx_strand_id
1 'polypeptide(L)'
;MKERKNSLVTPSSAPTSSHRLLSYGCLALSMTLVGSYVALSKPLVATFPVLLLAWLRFGIAALAMPHWLRKPADEPPMTGRTRGLVFLESFLGNFLFSIFMLFGVRMTSAVSAGVIMAAIPAMVAIGSWLFLRERIGARVVAAIGCAAAGIGLLALAPHPAHAEAAGGAPAMPWLGNLLVFCAVLCEAAYAVIGKSLTGRLGPRRISALINLWGFALSTPFGVVLAWHFDFAAVPAGMWMLLVAYALAASIWTVWLWMTGLKGGVPASQAGVFTVMLPVAAALVGVFVLGESLSALQLLAFAAALAGVVLATWPSRSRGTTQTQL
;
A
#
# COMPACT_ATOMS: atom_id res chain seq x y z
N MET A 1 -36.12 -48.56 14.24
CA MET A 1 -35.07 -48.70 13.20
C MET A 1 -34.94 -47.38 12.53
N LYS A 2 -33.96 -46.52 12.98
CA LYS A 2 -33.70 -45.17 12.44
C LYS A 2 -32.40 -45.24 11.65
N GLU A 3 -32.51 -45.15 10.32
CA GLU A 3 -31.36 -45.05 9.43
C GLU A 3 -30.61 -43.73 9.69
N ARG A 4 -29.36 -43.83 10.12
CA ARG A 4 -28.39 -42.73 10.13
C ARG A 4 -27.93 -42.48 8.68
N LYS A 5 -28.39 -41.38 8.07
CA LYS A 5 -27.77 -40.86 6.85
C LYS A 5 -26.36 -40.33 7.21
N ASN A 6 -25.36 -41.13 6.89
CA ASN A 6 -23.97 -40.65 6.81
C ASN A 6 -23.85 -39.67 5.63
N SER A 7 -23.84 -38.38 5.92
CA SER A 7 -23.40 -37.37 4.96
C SER A 7 -21.89 -37.52 4.78
N LEU A 8 -21.50 -38.12 3.66
CA LEU A 8 -20.11 -38.14 3.19
C LEU A 8 -19.69 -36.68 2.96
N VAL A 9 -18.90 -36.12 3.87
CA VAL A 9 -18.16 -34.87 3.67
C VAL A 9 -17.13 -35.21 2.60
N THR A 10 -17.39 -34.77 1.37
CA THR A 10 -16.41 -34.82 0.29
C THR A 10 -15.19 -34.00 0.71
N PRO A 11 -13.96 -34.55 0.69
CA PRO A 11 -12.77 -33.77 0.99
C PRO A 11 -12.63 -32.67 -0.06
N SER A 12 -12.58 -31.43 0.40
CA SER A 12 -12.26 -30.27 -0.44
C SER A 12 -10.95 -30.58 -1.17
N SER A 13 -11.02 -30.72 -2.49
CA SER A 13 -9.85 -30.98 -3.34
C SER A 13 -8.83 -29.87 -3.12
N ALA A 14 -7.62 -30.25 -2.71
CA ALA A 14 -6.51 -29.31 -2.59
C ALA A 14 -6.33 -28.55 -3.92
N PRO A 15 -6.16 -27.22 -3.89
CA PRO A 15 -6.05 -26.43 -5.10
C PRO A 15 -4.88 -26.93 -5.95
N THR A 16 -5.12 -27.13 -7.24
CA THR A 16 -4.11 -27.62 -8.20
C THR A 16 -2.91 -26.68 -8.23
N SER A 17 -1.72 -27.18 -8.54
CA SER A 17 -0.47 -26.40 -8.61
C SER A 17 -0.60 -25.15 -9.50
N SER A 18 -1.35 -25.23 -10.58
CA SER A 18 -1.65 -24.14 -11.51
C SER A 18 -2.43 -23.00 -10.83
N HIS A 19 -3.41 -23.29 -10.00
CA HIS A 19 -4.17 -22.28 -9.25
C HIS A 19 -3.31 -21.54 -8.21
N ARG A 20 -2.38 -22.24 -7.58
CA ARG A 20 -1.42 -21.61 -6.63
C ARG A 20 -0.47 -20.67 -7.35
N LEU A 21 0.06 -21.06 -8.50
CA LEU A 21 0.97 -20.22 -9.30
C LEU A 21 0.28 -18.93 -9.76
N LEU A 22 -0.98 -19.02 -10.22
CA LEU A 22 -1.79 -17.85 -10.57
C LEU A 22 -1.98 -16.91 -9.37
N SER A 23 -2.26 -17.47 -8.19
CA SER A 23 -2.43 -16.69 -6.96
C SER A 23 -1.17 -15.94 -6.57
N TYR A 24 -0.01 -16.61 -6.62
CA TYR A 24 1.28 -15.98 -6.38
C TYR A 24 1.59 -14.88 -7.39
N GLY A 25 1.30 -15.12 -8.68
CA GLY A 25 1.43 -14.13 -9.74
C GLY A 25 0.57 -12.89 -9.47
N CYS A 26 -0.69 -13.06 -9.06
CA CYS A 26 -1.57 -11.94 -8.69
C CYS A 26 -1.04 -11.13 -7.50
N LEU A 27 -0.54 -11.79 -6.46
CA LEU A 27 0.03 -11.12 -5.28
C LEU A 27 1.30 -10.36 -5.63
N ALA A 28 2.22 -10.99 -6.37
CA ALA A 28 3.45 -10.36 -6.83
C ALA A 28 3.15 -9.14 -7.72
N LEU A 29 2.26 -9.29 -8.70
CA LEU A 29 1.88 -8.22 -9.62
C LEU A 29 1.18 -7.07 -8.89
N SER A 30 0.34 -7.36 -7.90
CA SER A 30 -0.30 -6.33 -7.06
C SER A 30 0.75 -5.45 -6.38
N MET A 31 1.72 -6.05 -5.71
CA MET A 31 2.76 -5.30 -4.98
C MET A 31 3.75 -4.60 -5.92
N THR A 32 4.09 -5.23 -7.05
CA THR A 32 4.87 -4.60 -8.11
C THR A 32 4.16 -3.35 -8.64
N LEU A 33 2.85 -3.43 -8.85
CA LEU A 33 2.05 -2.30 -9.31
C LEU A 33 2.02 -1.18 -8.26
N VAL A 34 1.94 -1.51 -6.95
CA VAL A 34 2.03 -0.51 -5.87
C VAL A 34 3.36 0.26 -5.95
N GLY A 35 4.50 -0.43 -5.98
CA GLY A 35 5.80 0.21 -6.08
C GLY A 35 5.94 1.05 -7.34
N SER A 36 5.46 0.54 -8.47
CA SER A 36 5.52 1.23 -9.76
C SER A 36 4.70 2.51 -9.77
N TYR A 37 3.45 2.50 -9.31
CA TYR A 37 2.65 3.72 -9.32
C TYR A 37 3.13 4.76 -8.32
N VAL A 38 3.73 4.35 -7.19
CA VAL A 38 4.37 5.28 -6.25
C VAL A 38 5.54 6.00 -6.94
N ALA A 39 6.44 5.28 -7.60
CA ALA A 39 7.54 5.88 -8.34
C ALA A 39 7.03 6.78 -9.49
N LEU A 40 6.05 6.29 -10.28
CA LEU A 40 5.46 7.02 -11.39
C LEU A 40 4.58 8.22 -10.96
N SER A 41 4.27 8.37 -9.67
CA SER A 41 3.66 9.60 -9.17
C SER A 41 4.61 10.80 -9.26
N LYS A 42 5.93 10.59 -9.36
CA LYS A 42 6.94 11.67 -9.44
C LYS A 42 6.74 12.59 -10.65
N PRO A 43 6.63 12.12 -11.89
CA PRO A 43 6.29 12.99 -13.03
C PRO A 43 4.91 13.64 -12.90
N LEU A 44 3.94 13.00 -12.24
CA LEU A 44 2.64 13.59 -12.01
C LEU A 44 2.68 14.79 -11.05
N VAL A 45 3.45 14.70 -9.94
CA VAL A 45 3.61 15.83 -9.00
C VAL A 45 4.51 16.94 -9.55
N ALA A 46 5.25 16.68 -10.62
CA ALA A 46 5.95 17.70 -11.39
C ALA A 46 4.99 18.50 -12.29
N THR A 47 3.94 17.85 -12.78
CA THR A 47 2.97 18.43 -13.72
C THR A 47 1.78 19.07 -12.98
N PHE A 48 1.25 18.39 -11.97
CA PHE A 48 0.06 18.82 -11.24
C PHE A 48 0.39 19.30 -9.83
N PRO A 49 -0.23 20.35 -9.31
CA PRO A 49 -0.21 20.67 -7.89
C PRO A 49 -0.68 19.44 -7.07
N VAL A 50 0.01 19.13 -5.99
CA VAL A 50 -0.19 17.87 -5.23
C VAL A 50 -1.66 17.67 -4.81
N LEU A 51 -2.31 18.71 -4.29
CA LEU A 51 -3.71 18.61 -3.82
C LEU A 51 -4.69 18.47 -5.00
N LEU A 52 -4.38 19.07 -6.15
CA LEU A 52 -5.14 18.88 -7.38
C LEU A 52 -5.00 17.46 -7.89
N LEU A 53 -3.76 16.92 -7.90
CA LEU A 53 -3.48 15.54 -8.29
C LEU A 53 -4.25 14.55 -7.41
N ALA A 54 -4.25 14.75 -6.09
CA ALA A 54 -4.99 13.92 -5.16
C ALA A 54 -6.50 13.96 -5.44
N TRP A 55 -7.05 15.14 -5.68
CA TRP A 55 -8.47 15.31 -6.00
C TRP A 55 -8.85 14.62 -7.32
N LEU A 56 -8.06 14.81 -8.38
CA LEU A 56 -8.29 14.16 -9.67
C LEU A 56 -8.19 12.63 -9.55
N ARG A 57 -7.17 12.13 -8.84
CA ARG A 57 -7.01 10.68 -8.59
C ARG A 57 -8.24 10.08 -7.91
N PHE A 58 -8.68 10.70 -6.80
CA PHE A 58 -9.85 10.20 -6.07
C PHE A 58 -11.14 10.35 -6.87
N GLY A 59 -11.28 11.41 -7.65
CA GLY A 59 -12.42 11.62 -8.55
C GLY A 59 -12.50 10.53 -9.62
N ILE A 60 -11.39 10.23 -10.30
CA ILE A 60 -11.32 9.14 -11.29
C ILE A 60 -11.68 7.80 -10.62
N ALA A 61 -11.13 7.52 -9.44
CA ALA A 61 -11.43 6.30 -8.71
C ALA A 61 -12.92 6.23 -8.31
N ALA A 62 -13.50 7.31 -7.79
CA ALA A 62 -14.92 7.37 -7.42
C ALA A 62 -15.84 7.15 -8.61
N LEU A 63 -15.50 7.70 -9.79
CA LEU A 63 -16.26 7.51 -11.03
C LEU A 63 -16.14 6.09 -11.58
N ALA A 64 -15.00 5.41 -11.35
CA ALA A 64 -14.78 4.06 -11.84
C ALA A 64 -15.39 2.95 -10.95
N MET A 65 -15.73 3.26 -9.69
CA MET A 65 -16.16 2.26 -8.70
C MET A 65 -17.62 2.40 -8.18
N PRO A 66 -18.60 2.99 -8.87
CA PRO A 66 -19.95 3.14 -8.32
C PRO A 66 -20.63 1.78 -8.06
N HIS A 67 -20.28 0.75 -8.85
CA HIS A 67 -20.79 -0.60 -8.69
C HIS A 67 -20.24 -1.29 -7.41
N TRP A 68 -19.09 -0.87 -6.87
CA TRP A 68 -18.53 -1.38 -5.62
C TRP A 68 -19.19 -0.78 -4.37
N LEU A 69 -19.92 0.31 -4.50
CA LEU A 69 -20.71 0.92 -3.41
C LEU A 69 -21.98 0.12 -3.08
N ARG A 70 -22.45 -0.73 -4.01
CA ARG A 70 -23.66 -1.53 -3.79
C ARG A 70 -23.47 -2.41 -2.57
N LYS A 71 -24.44 -2.34 -1.65
CA LYS A 71 -24.44 -3.18 -0.45
C LYS A 71 -24.83 -4.61 -0.84
N PRO A 72 -23.99 -5.64 -0.53
CA PRO A 72 -24.39 -7.03 -0.64
C PRO A 72 -25.58 -7.33 0.27
N ALA A 73 -26.43 -8.29 -0.13
CA ALA A 73 -27.64 -8.64 0.63
C ALA A 73 -27.33 -9.24 2.02
N ASP A 74 -26.21 -9.92 2.13
CA ASP A 74 -25.70 -10.59 3.32
C ASP A 74 -24.88 -9.66 4.25
N GLU A 75 -24.63 -8.40 3.82
CA GLU A 75 -23.84 -7.48 4.61
C GLU A 75 -24.67 -6.83 5.74
N PRO A 76 -24.22 -6.87 7.00
CA PRO A 76 -24.92 -6.25 8.10
C PRO A 76 -25.00 -4.72 7.95
N PRO A 77 -26.01 -4.06 8.57
CA PRO A 77 -26.08 -2.61 8.57
C PRO A 77 -24.86 -1.99 9.27
N MET A 78 -24.31 -0.92 8.70
CA MET A 78 -23.17 -0.21 9.31
C MET A 78 -23.58 0.48 10.61
N THR A 79 -22.97 0.05 11.71
CA THR A 79 -23.10 0.72 13.01
C THR A 79 -22.36 2.07 13.02
N GLY A 80 -22.65 2.95 13.97
CA GLY A 80 -21.92 4.21 14.15
C GLY A 80 -20.41 3.99 14.30
N ARG A 81 -20.00 2.96 15.06
CA ARG A 81 -18.58 2.57 15.22
C ARG A 81 -17.96 2.15 13.88
N THR A 82 -18.67 1.35 13.06
CA THR A 82 -18.18 0.93 11.74
C THR A 82 -18.01 2.12 10.81
N ARG A 83 -18.95 3.07 10.80
CA ARG A 83 -18.85 4.32 10.01
C ARG A 83 -17.65 5.16 10.45
N GLY A 84 -17.44 5.32 11.75
CA GLY A 84 -16.28 6.03 12.30
C GLY A 84 -14.96 5.38 11.92
N LEU A 85 -14.86 4.04 11.95
CA LEU A 85 -13.65 3.31 11.54
C LEU A 85 -13.40 3.46 10.04
N VAL A 86 -14.42 3.39 9.17
CA VAL A 86 -14.28 3.61 7.72
C VAL A 86 -13.85 5.04 7.44
N PHE A 87 -14.40 6.03 8.14
CA PHE A 87 -13.96 7.41 8.00
C PHE A 87 -12.49 7.59 8.44
N LEU A 88 -12.10 7.03 9.58
CA LEU A 88 -10.73 7.10 10.08
C LEU A 88 -9.74 6.41 9.15
N GLU A 89 -10.11 5.24 8.60
CA GLU A 89 -9.36 4.52 7.58
C GLU A 89 -9.21 5.35 6.30
N SER A 90 -10.27 6.02 5.88
CA SER A 90 -10.26 6.93 4.72
C SER A 90 -9.36 8.14 4.95
N PHE A 91 -9.48 8.75 6.12
CA PHE A 91 -8.75 9.97 6.47
C PHE A 91 -7.25 9.70 6.63
N LEU A 92 -6.87 8.70 7.43
CA LEU A 92 -5.48 8.35 7.65
C LEU A 92 -4.89 7.60 6.45
N GLY A 93 -5.46 6.45 6.13
CA GLY A 93 -4.85 5.47 5.21
C GLY A 93 -5.06 5.78 3.73
N ASN A 94 -5.92 6.72 3.38
CA ASN A 94 -6.11 7.08 1.97
C ASN A 94 -5.83 8.57 1.72
N PHE A 95 -6.51 9.49 2.41
CA PHE A 95 -6.33 10.93 2.20
C PHE A 95 -4.96 11.42 2.68
N LEU A 96 -4.65 11.30 3.97
CA LEU A 96 -3.35 11.76 4.51
C LEU A 96 -2.17 10.97 3.92
N PHE A 97 -2.31 9.65 3.78
CA PHE A 97 -1.32 8.84 3.08
C PHE A 97 -0.97 9.44 1.71
N SER A 98 -1.99 9.76 0.90
CA SER A 98 -1.77 10.32 -0.44
C SER A 98 -1.10 11.68 -0.39
N ILE A 99 -1.52 12.55 0.52
CA ILE A 99 -0.92 13.88 0.70
C ILE A 99 0.56 13.75 1.09
N PHE A 100 0.87 12.98 2.13
CA PHE A 100 2.23 12.78 2.59
C PHE A 100 3.11 12.09 1.55
N MET A 101 2.57 11.07 0.87
CA MET A 101 3.31 10.36 -0.18
C MET A 101 3.62 11.26 -1.37
N LEU A 102 2.64 12.00 -1.89
CA LEU A 102 2.83 12.86 -3.06
C LEU A 102 3.78 14.04 -2.76
N PHE A 103 3.64 14.71 -1.61
CA PHE A 103 4.59 15.74 -1.20
C PHE A 103 5.98 15.14 -0.93
N GLY A 104 6.04 13.96 -0.30
CA GLY A 104 7.29 13.26 -0.04
C GLY A 104 8.04 12.92 -1.32
N VAL A 105 7.39 12.25 -2.27
CA VAL A 105 7.99 11.88 -3.56
C VAL A 105 8.38 13.09 -4.41
N ARG A 106 7.67 14.22 -4.27
CA ARG A 106 8.06 15.49 -4.90
C ARG A 106 9.41 15.99 -4.43
N MET A 107 9.75 15.75 -3.15
CA MET A 107 10.95 16.31 -2.49
C MET A 107 12.10 15.31 -2.33
N THR A 108 11.86 14.00 -2.60
CA THR A 108 12.87 12.94 -2.51
C THR A 108 12.92 12.09 -3.78
N SER A 109 13.80 11.07 -3.81
CA SER A 109 13.87 10.11 -4.92
C SER A 109 12.85 8.98 -4.78
N ALA A 110 12.47 8.36 -5.90
CA ALA A 110 11.61 7.18 -5.90
C ALA A 110 12.28 5.99 -5.20
N VAL A 111 13.61 5.87 -5.34
CA VAL A 111 14.41 4.88 -4.63
C VAL A 111 14.34 5.10 -3.12
N SER A 112 14.53 6.34 -2.66
CA SER A 112 14.43 6.68 -1.23
C SER A 112 13.04 6.39 -0.67
N ALA A 113 12.00 6.74 -1.42
CA ALA A 113 10.62 6.40 -1.06
C ALA A 113 10.43 4.87 -0.94
N GLY A 114 10.97 4.09 -1.88
CA GLY A 114 10.94 2.62 -1.84
C GLY A 114 11.61 2.05 -0.58
N VAL A 115 12.80 2.55 -0.22
CA VAL A 115 13.52 2.15 1.01
C VAL A 115 12.67 2.40 2.26
N ILE A 116 12.07 3.60 2.36
CA ILE A 116 11.26 3.97 3.52
C ILE A 116 9.97 3.15 3.57
N MET A 117 9.33 2.90 2.42
CA MET A 117 8.12 2.07 2.34
C MET A 117 8.38 0.60 2.73
N ALA A 118 9.60 0.10 2.62
CA ALA A 118 9.97 -1.22 3.13
C ALA A 118 9.81 -1.34 4.66
N ALA A 119 9.66 -0.24 5.39
CA ALA A 119 9.33 -0.26 6.81
C ALA A 119 7.85 -0.56 7.11
N ILE A 120 6.95 -0.56 6.10
CA ILE A 120 5.50 -0.79 6.30
C ILE A 120 5.22 -2.04 7.14
N PRO A 121 5.75 -3.24 6.85
CA PRO A 121 5.46 -4.43 7.64
C PRO A 121 5.89 -4.30 9.11
N ALA A 122 7.01 -3.63 9.36
CA ALA A 122 7.51 -3.38 10.71
C ALA A 122 6.58 -2.41 11.49
N MET A 123 6.13 -1.34 10.83
CA MET A 123 5.21 -0.37 11.44
C MET A 123 3.81 -0.96 11.65
N VAL A 124 3.33 -1.80 10.75
CA VAL A 124 2.08 -2.56 10.93
C VAL A 124 2.18 -3.48 12.14
N ALA A 125 3.32 -4.16 12.33
CA ALA A 125 3.54 -5.03 13.49
C ALA A 125 3.57 -4.24 14.81
N ILE A 126 4.23 -3.07 14.84
CA ILE A 126 4.23 -2.16 15.99
C ILE A 126 2.80 -1.67 16.29
N GLY A 127 2.07 -1.23 15.27
CA GLY A 127 0.67 -0.80 15.42
C GLY A 127 -0.23 -1.93 15.91
N SER A 128 -0.08 -3.14 15.40
CA SER A 128 -0.83 -4.32 15.86
C SER A 128 -0.52 -4.67 17.32
N TRP A 129 0.74 -4.56 17.72
CA TRP A 129 1.13 -4.75 19.12
C TRP A 129 0.50 -3.69 20.03
N LEU A 130 0.57 -2.42 19.64
CA LEU A 130 0.10 -1.31 20.44
C LEU A 130 -1.44 -1.29 20.58
N PHE A 131 -2.16 -1.47 19.48
CA PHE A 131 -3.63 -1.31 19.43
C PHE A 131 -4.40 -2.62 19.54
N LEU A 132 -3.85 -3.72 19.00
CA LEU A 132 -4.49 -5.04 19.02
C LEU A 132 -3.90 -5.97 20.08
N ARG A 133 -2.86 -5.51 20.81
CA ARG A 133 -2.15 -6.26 21.88
C ARG A 133 -1.57 -7.60 21.36
N GLU A 134 -1.18 -7.65 20.10
CA GLU A 134 -0.52 -8.83 19.52
C GLU A 134 0.92 -8.93 20.04
N ARG A 135 1.42 -10.15 20.22
CA ARG A 135 2.80 -10.36 20.67
C ARG A 135 3.78 -10.17 19.53
N ILE A 136 4.82 -9.35 19.76
CA ILE A 136 5.93 -9.19 18.82
C ILE A 136 6.96 -10.31 19.07
N GLY A 137 7.22 -11.12 18.05
CA GLY A 137 8.27 -12.13 18.08
C GLY A 137 9.66 -11.55 17.76
N ALA A 138 10.72 -12.25 18.12
CA ALA A 138 12.11 -11.81 17.90
C ALA A 138 12.42 -11.46 16.43
N ARG A 139 11.82 -12.16 15.46
CA ARG A 139 11.98 -11.86 14.02
C ARG A 139 11.43 -10.50 13.64
N VAL A 140 10.29 -10.13 14.21
CA VAL A 140 9.67 -8.81 13.95
C VAL A 140 10.52 -7.71 14.58
N VAL A 141 11.11 -7.96 15.76
CA VAL A 141 12.07 -7.02 16.38
C VAL A 141 13.30 -6.83 15.48
N ALA A 142 13.85 -7.93 14.93
CA ALA A 142 14.95 -7.85 13.95
C ALA A 142 14.55 -7.09 12.68
N ALA A 143 13.33 -7.32 12.18
CA ALA A 143 12.79 -6.59 11.01
C ALA A 143 12.67 -5.08 11.28
N ILE A 144 12.23 -4.68 12.46
CA ILE A 144 12.18 -3.27 12.90
C ILE A 144 13.60 -2.67 12.91
N GLY A 145 14.57 -3.42 13.45
CA GLY A 145 15.99 -3.03 13.45
C GLY A 145 16.55 -2.83 12.03
N CYS A 146 16.26 -3.74 11.11
CA CYS A 146 16.65 -3.62 9.70
C CYS A 146 16.00 -2.42 9.01
N ALA A 147 14.71 -2.18 9.24
CA ALA A 147 14.00 -1.03 8.70
C ALA A 147 14.59 0.29 9.23
N ALA A 148 14.87 0.38 10.53
CA ALA A 148 15.50 1.53 11.14
C ALA A 148 16.92 1.76 10.60
N ALA A 149 17.72 0.69 10.43
CA ALA A 149 19.04 0.77 9.83
C ALA A 149 18.98 1.27 8.38
N GLY A 150 18.03 0.74 7.57
CA GLY A 150 17.81 1.18 6.19
C GLY A 150 17.48 2.67 6.09
N ILE A 151 16.57 3.15 6.93
CA ILE A 151 16.19 4.58 6.96
C ILE A 151 17.37 5.44 7.49
N GLY A 152 18.10 4.96 8.50
CA GLY A 152 19.27 5.65 9.03
C GLY A 152 20.40 5.78 8.00
N LEU A 153 20.72 4.69 7.27
CA LEU A 153 21.69 4.73 6.17
C LEU A 153 21.25 5.67 5.05
N LEU A 154 19.94 5.69 4.74
CA LEU A 154 19.39 6.61 3.74
C LEU A 154 19.56 8.07 4.15
N ALA A 155 19.39 8.39 5.45
CA ALA A 155 19.57 9.74 5.98
C ALA A 155 21.03 10.21 5.87
N LEU A 156 22.00 9.27 5.87
CA LEU A 156 23.43 9.54 5.70
C LEU A 156 23.88 9.54 4.23
N ALA A 157 22.99 9.10 3.30
CA ALA A 157 23.34 8.99 1.90
C ALA A 157 23.57 10.39 1.28
N PRO A 158 24.62 10.56 0.46
CA PRO A 158 24.82 11.80 -0.26
C PRO A 158 23.63 12.08 -1.18
N HIS A 159 23.11 13.28 -1.13
CA HIS A 159 22.12 13.73 -2.09
C HIS A 159 22.86 14.40 -3.24
N PRO A 160 22.55 14.09 -4.51
CA PRO A 160 23.16 14.77 -5.64
C PRO A 160 22.93 16.29 -5.50
N ALA A 161 23.99 17.08 -5.59
CA ALA A 161 23.93 18.54 -5.40
C ALA A 161 23.02 19.27 -6.40
N HIS A 162 22.59 18.57 -7.46
CA HIS A 162 21.75 19.09 -8.55
C HIS A 162 20.42 18.34 -8.67
N ALA A 163 19.97 17.60 -7.63
CA ALA A 163 18.63 17.03 -7.65
C ALA A 163 17.61 18.15 -7.48
N GLU A 164 17.21 18.77 -8.60
CA GLU A 164 16.03 19.63 -8.61
C GLU A 164 14.82 18.77 -8.18
N ALA A 165 14.08 19.27 -7.20
CA ALA A 165 12.83 18.62 -6.82
C ALA A 165 11.87 18.69 -8.02
N ALA A 166 11.07 17.65 -8.21
CA ALA A 166 10.08 17.61 -9.27
C ALA A 166 9.19 18.87 -9.23
N GLY A 167 9.14 19.62 -10.34
CA GLY A 167 8.38 20.86 -10.45
C GLY A 167 9.08 22.12 -9.92
N GLY A 168 10.43 22.16 -9.91
CA GLY A 168 11.23 23.38 -9.60
C GLY A 168 11.17 23.84 -8.14
N ALA A 169 10.67 23.02 -7.22
CA ALA A 169 10.73 23.32 -5.79
C ALA A 169 12.15 23.08 -5.25
N PRO A 170 12.61 23.79 -4.20
CA PRO A 170 13.89 23.49 -3.58
C PRO A 170 13.92 22.04 -3.08
N ALA A 171 15.01 21.33 -3.41
CA ALA A 171 15.19 19.95 -2.96
C ALA A 171 15.37 19.94 -1.43
N MET A 172 14.43 19.35 -0.71
CA MET A 172 14.51 19.15 0.73
C MET A 172 14.37 17.64 1.04
N PRO A 173 15.37 16.81 0.68
CA PRO A 173 15.24 15.36 0.73
C PRO A 173 14.93 14.82 2.11
N TRP A 174 15.45 15.44 3.17
CA TRP A 174 15.13 15.05 4.55
C TRP A 174 13.65 15.22 4.88
N LEU A 175 13.04 16.33 4.41
CA LEU A 175 11.60 16.58 4.60
C LEU A 175 10.77 15.61 3.74
N GLY A 176 11.21 15.38 2.49
CA GLY A 176 10.59 14.36 1.63
C GLY A 176 10.60 12.97 2.26
N ASN A 177 11.74 12.56 2.81
CA ASN A 177 11.88 11.29 3.52
C ASN A 177 11.00 11.22 4.78
N LEU A 178 10.90 12.31 5.55
CA LEU A 178 10.02 12.40 6.70
C LEU A 178 8.55 12.27 6.30
N LEU A 179 8.13 12.95 5.22
CA LEU A 179 6.76 12.85 4.71
C LEU A 179 6.43 11.45 4.21
N VAL A 180 7.35 10.78 3.50
CA VAL A 180 7.18 9.37 3.10
C VAL A 180 7.07 8.48 4.35
N PHE A 181 7.85 8.73 5.40
CA PHE A 181 7.73 7.99 6.65
C PHE A 181 6.37 8.23 7.34
N CYS A 182 5.86 9.46 7.33
CA CYS A 182 4.48 9.75 7.78
C CYS A 182 3.43 8.98 6.97
N ALA A 183 3.63 8.84 5.64
CA ALA A 183 2.78 8.00 4.81
C ALA A 183 2.85 6.51 5.23
N VAL A 184 4.03 6.00 5.57
CA VAL A 184 4.19 4.63 6.11
C VAL A 184 3.42 4.44 7.41
N LEU A 185 3.42 5.43 8.31
CA LEU A 185 2.60 5.38 9.55
C LEU A 185 1.11 5.39 9.23
N CYS A 186 0.68 6.18 8.25
CA CYS A 186 -0.70 6.19 7.76
C CYS A 186 -1.11 4.83 7.19
N GLU A 187 -0.24 4.18 6.42
CA GLU A 187 -0.47 2.84 5.87
C GLU A 187 -0.54 1.78 6.97
N ALA A 188 0.31 1.89 8.00
CA ALA A 188 0.24 1.01 9.16
C ALA A 188 -1.09 1.17 9.91
N ALA A 189 -1.56 2.41 10.09
CA ALA A 189 -2.87 2.68 10.68
C ALA A 189 -4.01 2.10 9.84
N TYR A 190 -3.94 2.25 8.50
CA TYR A 190 -4.87 1.64 7.53
C TYR A 190 -4.95 0.13 7.72
N ALA A 191 -3.81 -0.56 7.78
CA ALA A 191 -3.77 -2.01 7.92
C ALA A 191 -4.38 -2.48 9.26
N VAL A 192 -4.11 -1.76 10.36
CA VAL A 192 -4.64 -2.07 11.71
C VAL A 192 -6.14 -1.83 11.79
N ILE A 193 -6.62 -0.70 11.23
CA ILE A 193 -8.06 -0.37 11.17
C ILE A 193 -8.78 -1.36 10.26
N GLY A 194 -8.25 -1.64 9.07
CA GLY A 194 -8.79 -2.60 8.11
C GLY A 194 -8.98 -3.98 8.73
N LYS A 195 -8.03 -4.44 9.57
CA LYS A 195 -8.15 -5.67 10.33
C LYS A 195 -9.37 -5.65 11.27
N SER A 196 -9.67 -4.52 11.88
CA SER A 196 -10.85 -4.33 12.74
C SER A 196 -12.18 -4.28 11.96
N LEU A 197 -12.13 -3.99 10.66
CA LEU A 197 -13.29 -3.97 9.76
C LEU A 197 -13.54 -5.33 9.07
N THR A 198 -12.57 -6.25 9.15
CA THR A 198 -12.69 -7.60 8.57
C THR A 198 -13.94 -8.31 9.07
N GLY A 199 -14.70 -8.92 8.16
CA GLY A 199 -15.96 -9.61 8.46
C GLY A 199 -17.18 -8.69 8.62
N ARG A 200 -17.01 -7.35 8.60
CA ARG A 200 -18.11 -6.37 8.66
C ARG A 200 -18.46 -5.80 7.31
N LEU A 201 -17.44 -5.52 6.50
CA LEU A 201 -17.57 -4.95 5.16
C LEU A 201 -16.71 -5.72 4.17
N GLY A 202 -17.19 -5.86 2.94
CA GLY A 202 -16.41 -6.44 1.86
C GLY A 202 -15.28 -5.48 1.41
N PRO A 203 -14.09 -6.00 1.03
CA PRO A 203 -12.92 -5.18 0.68
C PRO A 203 -13.18 -4.25 -0.52
N ARG A 204 -13.99 -4.66 -1.50
CA ARG A 204 -14.38 -3.80 -2.63
C ARG A 204 -15.16 -2.59 -2.16
N ARG A 205 -16.11 -2.79 -1.24
CA ARG A 205 -16.92 -1.70 -0.70
C ARG A 205 -16.11 -0.77 0.19
N ILE A 206 -15.18 -1.29 0.99
CA ILE A 206 -14.22 -0.47 1.73
C ILE A 206 -13.43 0.39 0.75
N SER A 207 -12.84 -0.20 -0.30
CA SER A 207 -12.08 0.56 -1.31
C SER A 207 -12.90 1.68 -1.95
N ALA A 208 -14.15 1.42 -2.34
CA ALA A 208 -15.02 2.46 -2.91
C ALA A 208 -15.34 3.58 -1.92
N LEU A 209 -15.64 3.23 -0.66
CA LEU A 209 -15.97 4.21 0.38
C LEU A 209 -14.76 5.08 0.75
N ILE A 210 -13.56 4.51 0.88
CA ILE A 210 -12.37 5.29 1.22
C ILE A 210 -11.95 6.23 0.10
N ASN A 211 -12.14 5.83 -1.17
CA ASN A 211 -11.88 6.74 -2.31
C ASN A 211 -12.93 7.84 -2.41
N LEU A 212 -14.19 7.55 -2.13
CA LEU A 212 -15.26 8.56 -2.09
C LEU A 212 -15.02 9.60 -0.98
N TRP A 213 -14.62 9.16 0.23
CA TRP A 213 -14.22 10.06 1.30
C TRP A 213 -12.95 10.84 0.93
N GLY A 214 -11.97 10.19 0.30
CA GLY A 214 -10.77 10.87 -0.21
C GLY A 214 -11.11 11.97 -1.19
N PHE A 215 -12.05 11.70 -2.11
CA PHE A 215 -12.59 12.71 -3.04
C PHE A 215 -13.27 13.86 -2.29
N ALA A 216 -14.19 13.56 -1.38
CA ALA A 216 -14.89 14.58 -0.60
C ALA A 216 -13.93 15.46 0.22
N LEU A 217 -12.94 14.87 0.89
CA LEU A 217 -11.95 15.59 1.70
C LEU A 217 -11.00 16.45 0.85
N SER A 218 -10.65 16.01 -0.36
CA SER A 218 -9.78 16.77 -1.26
C SER A 218 -10.52 17.83 -2.08
N THR A 219 -11.85 17.76 -2.19
CA THR A 219 -12.67 18.65 -3.04
C THR A 219 -12.50 20.14 -2.71
N PRO A 220 -12.50 20.60 -1.44
CA PRO A 220 -12.33 22.02 -1.17
C PRO A 220 -11.04 22.62 -1.75
N PHE A 221 -9.95 21.84 -1.65
CA PHE A 221 -8.64 22.26 -2.18
C PHE A 221 -8.56 22.06 -3.70
N GLY A 222 -9.08 20.92 -4.18
CA GLY A 222 -9.03 20.55 -5.59
C GLY A 222 -9.77 21.52 -6.49
N VAL A 223 -10.97 21.93 -6.09
CA VAL A 223 -11.79 22.89 -6.85
C VAL A 223 -11.09 24.25 -6.94
N VAL A 224 -10.55 24.77 -5.83
CA VAL A 224 -9.84 26.06 -5.84
C VAL A 224 -8.63 26.01 -6.76
N LEU A 225 -7.84 24.91 -6.70
CA LEU A 225 -6.67 24.76 -7.56
C LEU A 225 -7.07 24.54 -9.02
N ALA A 226 -8.14 23.78 -9.27
CA ALA A 226 -8.64 23.55 -10.63
C ALA A 226 -9.07 24.85 -11.33
N TRP A 227 -9.60 25.81 -10.58
CA TRP A 227 -10.02 27.10 -11.13
C TRP A 227 -8.86 27.93 -11.72
N HIS A 228 -7.65 27.74 -11.18
CA HIS A 228 -6.45 28.50 -11.58
C HIS A 228 -5.47 27.65 -12.42
N PHE A 229 -5.79 26.38 -12.68
CA PHE A 229 -4.88 25.46 -13.36
C PHE A 229 -5.20 25.37 -14.86
N ASP A 230 -4.18 25.53 -15.68
CA ASP A 230 -4.32 25.35 -17.14
C ASP A 230 -4.27 23.87 -17.53
N PHE A 231 -5.44 23.28 -17.63
CA PHE A 231 -5.60 21.88 -18.06
C PHE A 231 -5.21 21.65 -19.51
N ALA A 232 -5.27 22.68 -20.37
CA ALA A 232 -4.95 22.55 -21.79
C ALA A 232 -3.44 22.44 -22.02
N ALA A 233 -2.63 22.99 -21.12
CA ALA A 233 -1.16 22.89 -21.18
C ALA A 233 -0.62 21.49 -20.81
N VAL A 234 -1.46 20.61 -20.25
CA VAL A 234 -1.03 19.27 -19.81
C VAL A 234 -0.92 18.30 -20.99
N PRO A 235 0.26 17.68 -21.23
CA PRO A 235 0.43 16.71 -22.29
C PRO A 235 -0.50 15.50 -22.13
N ALA A 236 -1.02 14.96 -23.26
CA ALA A 236 -1.90 13.79 -23.25
C ALA A 236 -1.30 12.57 -22.52
N GLY A 237 0.02 12.36 -22.60
CA GLY A 237 0.71 11.31 -21.87
C GLY A 237 0.58 11.44 -20.33
N MET A 238 0.53 12.66 -19.79
CA MET A 238 0.34 12.88 -18.35
C MET A 238 -1.08 12.56 -17.92
N TRP A 239 -2.09 12.82 -18.77
CA TRP A 239 -3.47 12.40 -18.52
C TRP A 239 -3.61 10.88 -18.51
N MET A 240 -3.00 10.18 -19.49
CA MET A 240 -2.99 8.72 -19.50
C MET A 240 -2.30 8.15 -18.25
N LEU A 241 -1.17 8.74 -17.86
CA LEU A 241 -0.46 8.34 -16.65
C LEU A 241 -1.30 8.58 -15.39
N LEU A 242 -2.00 9.72 -15.30
CA LEU A 242 -2.91 10.02 -14.20
C LEU A 242 -4.05 9.01 -14.08
N VAL A 243 -4.69 8.66 -15.20
CA VAL A 243 -5.76 7.65 -15.22
C VAL A 243 -5.21 6.28 -14.80
N ALA A 244 -4.09 5.86 -15.38
CA ALA A 244 -3.43 4.60 -15.02
C ALA A 244 -3.05 4.57 -13.52
N TYR A 245 -2.47 5.66 -13.02
CA TYR A 245 -2.14 5.84 -11.60
C TYR A 245 -3.37 5.71 -10.70
N ALA A 246 -4.47 6.42 -11.02
CA ALA A 246 -5.70 6.40 -10.24
C ALA A 246 -6.33 4.99 -10.19
N LEU A 247 -6.40 4.32 -11.33
CA LEU A 247 -6.95 2.97 -11.44
C LEU A 247 -6.05 1.93 -10.77
N ALA A 248 -4.72 2.05 -10.94
CA ALA A 248 -3.76 1.18 -10.28
C ALA A 248 -3.86 1.30 -8.76
N ALA A 249 -3.83 2.52 -8.23
CA ALA A 249 -3.84 2.76 -6.79
C ALA A 249 -5.16 2.37 -6.10
N SER A 250 -6.28 2.33 -6.83
CA SER A 250 -7.61 2.18 -6.22
C SER A 250 -8.34 0.89 -6.60
N ILE A 251 -8.10 0.35 -7.80
CA ILE A 251 -8.86 -0.79 -8.35
C ILE A 251 -7.96 -1.99 -8.60
N TRP A 252 -6.93 -1.84 -9.44
CA TRP A 252 -6.17 -2.98 -9.95
C TRP A 252 -5.37 -3.68 -8.86
N THR A 253 -4.72 -2.93 -7.98
CA THR A 253 -3.98 -3.51 -6.85
C THR A 253 -4.90 -4.25 -5.90
N VAL A 254 -6.05 -3.66 -5.53
CA VAL A 254 -7.03 -4.30 -4.66
C VAL A 254 -7.60 -5.55 -5.30
N TRP A 255 -7.95 -5.49 -6.60
CA TRP A 255 -8.51 -6.64 -7.32
C TRP A 255 -7.51 -7.79 -7.43
N LEU A 256 -6.26 -7.51 -7.80
CA LEU A 256 -5.19 -8.50 -7.89
C LEU A 256 -4.91 -9.14 -6.53
N TRP A 257 -4.78 -8.31 -5.49
CA TRP A 257 -4.53 -8.78 -4.13
C TRP A 257 -5.65 -9.73 -3.65
N MET A 258 -6.91 -9.31 -3.80
CA MET A 258 -8.05 -10.13 -3.42
C MET A 258 -8.16 -11.42 -4.24
N THR A 259 -7.81 -11.37 -5.53
CA THR A 259 -7.79 -12.55 -6.40
C THR A 259 -6.72 -13.54 -5.95
N GLY A 260 -5.53 -13.05 -5.61
CA GLY A 260 -4.45 -13.86 -5.08
C GLY A 260 -4.82 -14.55 -3.76
N LEU A 261 -5.44 -13.82 -2.83
CA LEU A 261 -5.87 -14.39 -1.54
C LEU A 261 -6.99 -15.44 -1.69
N LYS A 262 -7.90 -15.26 -2.63
CA LYS A 262 -9.00 -16.25 -2.89
C LYS A 262 -8.47 -17.60 -3.35
N GLY A 263 -7.29 -17.68 -3.94
CA GLY A 263 -6.67 -18.92 -4.37
C GLY A 263 -6.12 -19.80 -3.23
N GLY A 264 -6.46 -19.50 -1.98
CA GLY A 264 -6.10 -20.31 -0.81
C GLY A 264 -4.68 -20.10 -0.31
N VAL A 265 -4.02 -19.00 -0.69
CA VAL A 265 -2.70 -18.62 -0.17
C VAL A 265 -2.88 -18.12 1.27
N PRO A 266 -2.19 -18.70 2.26
CA PRO A 266 -2.24 -18.20 3.64
C PRO A 266 -1.77 -16.74 3.71
N ALA A 267 -2.41 -15.92 4.53
CA ALA A 267 -2.06 -14.50 4.69
C ALA A 267 -0.58 -14.28 5.07
N SER A 268 -0.02 -15.21 5.85
CA SER A 268 1.42 -15.19 6.21
C SER A 268 2.35 -15.38 5.01
N GLN A 269 1.94 -16.14 3.99
CA GLN A 269 2.70 -16.30 2.75
C GLN A 269 2.44 -15.12 1.79
N ALA A 270 1.23 -14.58 1.77
CA ALA A 270 0.90 -13.40 0.96
C ALA A 270 1.78 -12.19 1.36
N GLY A 271 2.06 -12.03 2.64
CA GLY A 271 2.94 -10.96 3.14
C GLY A 271 4.34 -10.95 2.52
N VAL A 272 4.89 -12.11 2.12
CA VAL A 272 6.23 -12.18 1.49
C VAL A 272 6.27 -11.38 0.18
N PHE A 273 5.15 -11.29 -0.54
CA PHE A 273 5.08 -10.54 -1.80
C PHE A 273 5.17 -9.02 -1.63
N THR A 274 5.03 -8.49 -0.40
CA THR A 274 5.25 -7.06 -0.14
C THR A 274 6.68 -6.61 -0.42
N VAL A 275 7.65 -7.54 -0.48
CA VAL A 275 9.02 -7.29 -0.97
C VAL A 275 9.03 -6.70 -2.39
N MET A 276 8.07 -7.07 -3.23
CA MET A 276 7.99 -6.56 -4.61
C MET A 276 7.75 -5.06 -4.68
N LEU A 277 7.13 -4.46 -3.66
CA LEU A 277 6.83 -3.02 -3.63
C LEU A 277 8.11 -2.15 -3.65
N PRO A 278 9.04 -2.25 -2.68
CA PRO A 278 10.27 -1.46 -2.72
C PRO A 278 11.15 -1.82 -3.93
N VAL A 279 11.17 -3.08 -4.35
CA VAL A 279 11.92 -3.51 -5.53
C VAL A 279 11.39 -2.82 -6.79
N ALA A 280 10.07 -2.83 -7.00
CA ALA A 280 9.46 -2.18 -8.15
C ALA A 280 9.66 -0.66 -8.13
N ALA A 281 9.54 -0.02 -6.96
CA ALA A 281 9.78 1.42 -6.82
C ALA A 281 11.23 1.78 -7.20
N ALA A 282 12.22 1.00 -6.76
CA ALA A 282 13.62 1.20 -7.11
C ALA A 282 13.89 0.95 -8.60
N LEU A 283 13.33 -0.13 -9.17
CA LEU A 283 13.50 -0.43 -10.60
C LEU A 283 12.91 0.66 -11.48
N VAL A 284 11.71 1.14 -11.18
CA VAL A 284 11.10 2.27 -11.91
C VAL A 284 11.90 3.55 -11.69
N GLY A 285 12.38 3.81 -10.47
CA GLY A 285 13.23 4.96 -10.18
C GLY A 285 14.49 4.98 -11.05
N VAL A 286 15.21 3.86 -11.12
CA VAL A 286 16.45 3.76 -11.88
C VAL A 286 16.21 3.70 -13.39
N PHE A 287 15.36 2.77 -13.87
CA PHE A 287 15.27 2.49 -15.31
C PHE A 287 14.29 3.39 -16.05
N VAL A 288 13.28 3.94 -15.38
CA VAL A 288 12.26 4.80 -16.01
C VAL A 288 12.50 6.26 -15.71
N LEU A 289 12.84 6.58 -14.45
CA LEU A 289 13.05 7.97 -14.03
C LEU A 289 14.52 8.42 -14.10
N GLY A 290 15.46 7.51 -14.43
CA GLY A 290 16.88 7.82 -14.58
C GLY A 290 17.57 8.17 -13.25
N GLU A 291 17.04 7.71 -12.11
CA GLU A 291 17.65 7.97 -10.80
C GLU A 291 18.97 7.17 -10.65
N SER A 292 20.01 7.83 -10.17
CA SER A 292 21.28 7.17 -9.84
C SER A 292 21.23 6.62 -8.41
N LEU A 293 21.78 5.42 -8.21
CA LEU A 293 21.95 4.78 -6.91
C LEU A 293 23.36 4.98 -6.39
N SER A 294 23.51 5.59 -5.22
CA SER A 294 24.76 5.57 -4.49
C SER A 294 24.97 4.22 -3.79
N ALA A 295 26.23 3.85 -3.50
CA ALA A 295 26.52 2.61 -2.75
C ALA A 295 25.81 2.57 -1.39
N LEU A 296 25.68 3.72 -0.73
CA LEU A 296 25.00 3.82 0.56
C LEU A 296 23.47 3.63 0.44
N GLN A 297 22.87 4.15 -0.64
CA GLN A 297 21.45 3.89 -0.94
C GLN A 297 21.20 2.42 -1.27
N LEU A 298 22.13 1.77 -1.97
CA LEU A 298 22.03 0.34 -2.25
C LEU A 298 22.12 -0.50 -0.96
N LEU A 299 23.02 -0.13 -0.04
CA LEU A 299 23.11 -0.78 1.27
C LEU A 299 21.86 -0.55 2.12
N ALA A 300 21.33 0.68 2.13
CA ALA A 300 20.07 1.03 2.79
C ALA A 300 18.91 0.18 2.25
N PHE A 301 18.85 0.03 0.93
CA PHE A 301 17.86 -0.78 0.24
C PHE A 301 17.97 -2.26 0.61
N ALA A 302 19.18 -2.82 0.62
CA ALA A 302 19.42 -4.20 1.03
C ALA A 302 19.01 -4.45 2.49
N ALA A 303 19.35 -3.55 3.41
CA ALA A 303 18.92 -3.63 4.81
C ALA A 303 17.38 -3.58 4.95
N ALA A 304 16.72 -2.68 4.21
CA ALA A 304 15.28 -2.55 4.20
C ALA A 304 14.59 -3.81 3.65
N LEU A 305 15.10 -4.39 2.55
CA LEU A 305 14.59 -5.65 2.00
C LEU A 305 14.76 -6.82 2.97
N ALA A 306 15.90 -6.91 3.64
CA ALA A 306 16.13 -7.92 4.69
C ALA A 306 15.07 -7.78 5.80
N GLY A 307 14.73 -6.56 6.19
CA GLY A 307 13.65 -6.28 7.15
C GLY A 307 12.29 -6.79 6.68
N VAL A 308 11.91 -6.54 5.42
CA VAL A 308 10.64 -7.03 4.85
C VAL A 308 10.62 -8.57 4.85
N VAL A 309 11.68 -9.21 4.40
CA VAL A 309 11.80 -10.67 4.40
C VAL A 309 11.66 -11.25 5.81
N LEU A 310 12.37 -10.68 6.79
CA LEU A 310 12.29 -11.12 8.19
C LEU A 310 10.88 -10.96 8.77
N ALA A 311 10.20 -9.82 8.48
CA ALA A 311 8.87 -9.54 8.99
C ALA A 311 7.81 -10.49 8.40
N THR A 312 7.96 -10.85 7.14
CA THR A 312 6.92 -11.56 6.37
C THR A 312 7.17 -13.06 6.22
N TRP A 313 8.39 -13.54 6.57
CA TRP A 313 8.73 -14.95 6.46
C TRP A 313 7.83 -15.83 7.33
N PRO A 314 7.19 -16.88 6.76
CA PRO A 314 6.31 -17.76 7.51
C PRO A 314 7.02 -18.38 8.73
N SER A 315 6.48 -18.20 9.94
CA SER A 315 6.95 -18.94 11.10
C SER A 315 6.49 -20.39 10.97
N ARG A 316 7.42 -21.34 11.10
CA ARG A 316 7.04 -22.75 11.31
C ARG A 316 6.25 -22.78 12.63
N SER A 317 4.93 -23.01 12.58
CA SER A 317 4.18 -23.33 13.78
C SER A 317 4.82 -24.58 14.39
N ARG A 318 5.39 -24.46 15.59
CA ARG A 318 5.68 -25.64 16.41
C ARG A 318 4.32 -26.30 16.63
N GLY A 319 4.11 -27.44 16.01
CA GLY A 319 2.94 -28.27 16.24
C GLY A 319 2.81 -28.50 17.75
N THR A 320 1.81 -27.90 18.35
CA THR A 320 1.34 -28.31 19.67
C THR A 320 0.73 -29.69 19.45
N THR A 321 1.50 -30.72 19.74
CA THR A 321 1.00 -32.07 19.92
C THR A 321 -0.05 -31.97 21.02
N GLN A 322 -1.32 -31.93 20.66
CA GLN A 322 -2.39 -32.20 21.61
C GLN A 322 -2.25 -33.67 22.00
N THR A 323 -1.58 -33.91 23.12
CA THR A 323 -1.69 -35.17 23.83
C THR A 323 -3.12 -35.27 24.33
N GLN A 324 -3.94 -36.03 23.60
CA GLN A 324 -5.22 -36.50 24.13
C GLN A 324 -4.90 -37.44 25.31
N LEU A 325 -5.26 -37.03 26.52
CA LEU A 325 -5.48 -37.87 27.68
C LEU A 325 -6.98 -38.06 27.89
#